data_cacd671a22d211a03de1f80ef2cc7eb4
#
_entry.id   cacd671a22d211a03de1f80ef2cc7eb4
#
_cell.length_a   1.000
_cell.length_b   1.000
_cell.length_c   1.000
_cell.angle_alpha   90.00
_cell.angle_beta   90.00
_cell.angle_gamma   90.00
#
_symmetry.space_group_name_H-M   'P 1'
#
loop_
_entity.id
_entity.type
_entity.pdbx_description
1 polymer ?
#
loop_
_entity_poly.entity_id
_entity_poly.type
_entity_poly.pdbx_seq_one_letter_code
_entity_poly.pdbx_strand_id
1 'polypeptide(L)'
;MSFKDKSFADRFGAMGDQSESAFEQWCEQQDQNYIRWGLDRPPLKMSMLPARLRYSPDYLMSAKFVECQGFGRDQTFKLKVEKHGALHWWNDLHPVDLWVLDSHHDRACLISLLALDELLNDPNVTIESFPEGKAYFAIPADVIFEQSGARICNATPS
;
A
#
# COMPACT_ATOMS: atom_id res chain seq x y z
N MET A 1 17.92 3.92 20.01
CA MET A 1 18.25 3.17 18.78
C MET A 1 17.61 3.89 17.60
N SER A 2 18.42 4.33 16.66
CA SER A 2 17.92 5.06 15.48
C SER A 2 17.16 4.08 14.55
N PHE A 3 16.19 4.58 13.77
CA PHE A 3 15.50 3.80 12.72
C PHE A 3 16.50 3.13 11.73
N LYS A 4 17.66 3.74 11.52
CA LYS A 4 18.75 3.23 10.68
C LYS A 4 19.45 1.99 11.25
N ASP A 5 19.36 1.75 12.55
CA ASP A 5 20.02 0.65 13.24
C ASP A 5 19.19 -0.65 13.24
N LYS A 6 17.94 -0.58 12.74
CA LYS A 6 17.05 -1.73 12.62
C LYS A 6 17.35 -2.50 11.33
N SER A 7 17.17 -3.81 11.35
CA SER A 7 17.27 -4.64 10.14
C SER A 7 16.26 -4.17 9.07
N PHE A 8 16.53 -4.49 7.81
CA PHE A 8 15.59 -4.18 6.72
C PHE A 8 14.20 -4.79 6.98
N ALA A 9 14.16 -6.02 7.49
CA ALA A 9 12.91 -6.72 7.82
C ALA A 9 12.12 -6.01 8.93
N ASP A 10 12.82 -5.54 9.99
CA ASP A 10 12.18 -4.81 11.08
C ASP A 10 11.66 -3.43 10.64
N ARG A 11 12.40 -2.74 9.75
CA ARG A 11 11.97 -1.46 9.18
C ARG A 11 10.76 -1.62 8.28
N PHE A 12 10.76 -2.65 7.45
CA PHE A 12 9.66 -2.95 6.53
C PHE A 12 8.40 -3.37 7.29
N GLY A 13 8.54 -4.22 8.32
CA GLY A 13 7.45 -4.59 9.21
C GLY A 13 6.83 -3.39 9.92
N ALA A 14 7.66 -2.51 10.49
CA ALA A 14 7.17 -1.32 11.19
C ALA A 14 6.43 -0.34 10.28
N MET A 15 6.81 -0.20 9.00
CA MET A 15 6.10 0.65 8.03
C MET A 15 4.76 0.06 7.61
N GLY A 16 4.68 -1.25 7.42
CA GLY A 16 3.43 -1.96 7.14
C GLY A 16 2.45 -1.81 8.30
N ASP A 17 2.92 -2.10 9.52
CA ASP A 17 2.13 -1.99 10.74
C ASP A 17 1.58 -0.56 10.95
N GLN A 18 2.34 0.49 10.61
CA GLN A 18 1.87 1.88 10.67
C GLN A 18 0.73 2.15 9.67
N SER A 19 0.88 1.72 8.43
CA SER A 19 -0.11 1.93 7.39
C SER A 19 -1.42 1.22 7.71
N GLU A 20 -1.34 -0.02 8.17
CA GLU A 20 -2.49 -0.82 8.58
C GLU A 20 -3.19 -0.19 9.79
N SER A 21 -2.45 0.20 10.82
CA SER A 21 -3.01 0.85 12.01
C SER A 21 -3.70 2.17 11.69
N ALA A 22 -3.13 2.97 10.79
CA ALA A 22 -3.73 4.22 10.35
C ALA A 22 -5.04 3.98 9.58
N PHE A 23 -5.09 2.94 8.76
CA PHE A 23 -6.30 2.54 8.05
C PHE A 23 -7.41 2.09 9.01
N GLU A 24 -7.09 1.24 10.00
CA GLU A 24 -8.05 0.76 10.99
C GLU A 24 -8.64 1.93 11.80
N GLN A 25 -7.79 2.86 12.27
CA GLN A 25 -8.24 4.06 12.96
C GLN A 25 -9.15 4.93 12.08
N TRP A 26 -8.81 5.10 10.81
CA TRP A 26 -9.66 5.82 9.87
C TRP A 26 -11.01 5.15 9.69
N CYS A 27 -11.05 3.82 9.55
CA CYS A 27 -12.30 3.06 9.45
C CYS A 27 -13.18 3.26 10.69
N GLU A 28 -12.60 3.19 11.89
CA GLU A 28 -13.32 3.44 13.15
C GLU A 28 -13.89 4.85 13.23
N GLN A 29 -13.13 5.87 12.82
CA GLN A 29 -13.59 7.27 12.80
C GLN A 29 -14.71 7.51 11.79
N GLN A 30 -14.73 6.78 10.68
CA GLN A 30 -15.71 6.88 9.62
C GLN A 30 -16.89 5.90 9.80
N ASP A 31 -16.93 5.15 10.90
CA ASP A 31 -17.92 4.09 11.16
C ASP A 31 -18.01 3.08 9.99
N GLN A 32 -16.85 2.69 9.46
CA GLN A 32 -16.71 1.74 8.37
C GLN A 32 -16.39 0.34 8.89
N ASN A 33 -17.18 -0.64 8.48
CA ASN A 33 -16.90 -2.03 8.80
C ASN A 33 -15.79 -2.59 7.90
N TYR A 34 -14.85 -3.29 8.51
CA TYR A 34 -13.76 -4.00 7.84
C TYR A 34 -13.43 -5.30 8.56
N ILE A 35 -12.82 -6.23 7.84
CA ILE A 35 -12.19 -7.42 8.42
C ILE A 35 -10.79 -7.60 7.85
N ARG A 36 -9.88 -8.13 8.65
CA ARG A 36 -8.58 -8.57 8.17
C ARG A 36 -8.78 -9.71 7.17
N TRP A 37 -8.23 -9.56 5.97
CA TRP A 37 -8.35 -10.53 4.87
C TRP A 37 -7.02 -11.18 4.54
N GLY A 38 -5.96 -10.39 4.40
CA GLY A 38 -4.65 -10.83 3.98
C GLY A 38 -3.94 -11.74 4.97
N LEU A 39 -2.86 -12.35 4.51
CA LEU A 39 -2.02 -13.23 5.33
C LEU A 39 -1.22 -12.41 6.34
N ASP A 40 -1.50 -12.62 7.62
CA ASP A 40 -0.74 -12.01 8.71
C ASP A 40 0.44 -12.89 9.07
N ARG A 41 1.62 -12.55 8.53
CA ARG A 41 2.94 -13.17 8.86
C ARG A 41 2.86 -14.68 9.12
N PRO A 42 2.47 -15.49 8.12
CA PRO A 42 2.35 -16.93 8.32
C PRO A 42 3.72 -17.53 8.68
N PRO A 43 3.76 -18.66 9.41
CA PRO A 43 5.01 -19.30 9.85
C PRO A 43 5.80 -19.97 8.71
N LEU A 44 5.52 -19.62 7.47
CA LEU A 44 6.15 -20.16 6.26
C LEU A 44 6.79 -19.02 5.45
N LYS A 45 7.75 -19.37 4.61
CA LYS A 45 8.39 -18.39 3.73
C LYS A 45 7.39 -17.91 2.69
N MET A 46 7.08 -16.62 2.72
CA MET A 46 6.15 -15.97 1.78
C MET A 46 6.53 -16.20 0.31
N SER A 47 7.84 -16.34 0.02
CA SER A 47 8.32 -16.66 -1.34
C SER A 47 7.87 -18.01 -1.88
N MET A 48 7.43 -18.92 -1.02
CA MET A 48 6.88 -20.23 -1.43
C MET A 48 5.41 -20.16 -1.86
N LEU A 49 4.73 -19.06 -1.57
CA LEU A 49 3.34 -18.87 -1.96
C LEU A 49 3.25 -18.37 -3.40
N PRO A 50 2.22 -18.80 -4.17
CA PRO A 50 1.90 -18.16 -5.43
C PRO A 50 1.70 -16.65 -5.26
N ALA A 51 2.08 -15.85 -6.27
CA ALA A 51 2.03 -14.39 -6.20
C ALA A 51 0.65 -13.86 -5.78
N ARG A 52 -0.42 -14.45 -6.28
CA ARG A 52 -1.80 -14.08 -5.94
C ARG A 52 -2.11 -14.19 -4.45
N LEU A 53 -1.61 -15.23 -3.79
CA LEU A 53 -1.78 -15.40 -2.33
C LEU A 53 -0.80 -14.53 -1.55
N ARG A 54 0.44 -14.42 -2.02
CA ARG A 54 1.48 -13.59 -1.39
C ARG A 54 1.11 -12.11 -1.33
N TYR A 55 0.41 -11.63 -2.35
CA TYR A 55 -0.05 -10.26 -2.50
C TYR A 55 -1.58 -10.16 -2.45
N SER A 56 -2.23 -10.97 -1.61
CA SER A 56 -3.63 -10.76 -1.29
C SER A 56 -3.81 -9.43 -0.56
N PRO A 57 -4.90 -8.68 -0.83
CA PRO A 57 -5.18 -7.44 -0.13
C PRO A 57 -5.26 -7.63 1.39
N ASP A 58 -4.95 -6.61 2.15
CA ASP A 58 -4.89 -6.68 3.62
C ASP A 58 -6.27 -6.75 4.28
N TYR A 59 -7.25 -6.04 3.73
CA TYR A 59 -8.58 -5.92 4.30
C TYR A 59 -9.70 -6.16 3.29
N LEU A 60 -10.83 -6.61 3.78
CA LEU A 60 -12.11 -6.66 3.07
C LEU A 60 -13.10 -5.71 3.75
N MET A 61 -13.67 -4.82 2.99
CA MET A 61 -14.84 -4.00 3.33
C MET A 61 -16.08 -4.48 2.58
N SER A 62 -17.25 -3.92 2.87
CA SER A 62 -18.51 -4.35 2.24
C SER A 62 -18.50 -4.26 0.71
N ALA A 63 -17.80 -3.29 0.12
CA ALA A 63 -17.82 -2.99 -1.31
C ALA A 63 -16.46 -3.13 -2.01
N LYS A 64 -15.38 -3.45 -1.30
CA LYS A 64 -14.02 -3.47 -1.85
C LYS A 64 -13.03 -4.21 -0.96
N PHE A 65 -11.95 -4.68 -1.59
CA PHE A 65 -10.71 -4.98 -0.89
C PHE A 65 -9.88 -3.72 -0.68
N VAL A 66 -9.05 -3.70 0.34
CA VAL A 66 -8.09 -2.62 0.57
C VAL A 66 -6.71 -3.21 0.83
N GLU A 67 -5.74 -2.73 0.07
CA GLU A 67 -4.32 -2.98 0.25
C GLU A 67 -3.69 -1.79 0.95
N CYS A 68 -3.00 -2.01 2.06
CA CYS A 68 -2.36 -0.96 2.84
C CYS A 68 -0.85 -0.90 2.56
N GLN A 69 -0.36 0.26 2.18
CA GLN A 69 1.07 0.47 1.99
C GLN A 69 1.47 1.90 2.34
N GLY A 70 2.56 2.02 3.11
CA GLY A 70 3.21 3.29 3.38
C GLY A 70 4.46 3.49 2.51
N PHE A 71 5.00 4.69 2.54
CA PHE A 71 6.31 5.02 1.97
C PHE A 71 7.12 5.90 2.92
N GLY A 72 8.43 5.93 2.70
CA GLY A 72 9.37 6.57 3.59
C GLY A 72 9.69 8.02 3.23
N ARG A 73 10.75 8.53 3.84
CA ARG A 73 11.22 9.93 3.69
C ARG A 73 11.66 10.29 2.27
N ASP A 74 11.92 9.30 1.42
CA ASP A 74 12.26 9.52 0.00
C ASP A 74 11.07 9.99 -0.84
N GLN A 75 9.88 10.07 -0.23
CA GLN A 75 8.64 10.54 -0.85
C GLN A 75 8.31 9.79 -2.16
N THR A 76 8.68 8.51 -2.20
CA THR A 76 8.44 7.64 -3.34
C THR A 76 7.64 6.41 -2.92
N PHE A 77 6.47 6.26 -3.49
CA PHE A 77 5.66 5.05 -3.34
C PHE A 77 6.19 3.98 -4.29
N LYS A 78 6.62 2.85 -3.73
CA LYS A 78 7.28 1.76 -4.48
C LYS A 78 6.33 0.57 -4.60
N LEU A 79 5.56 0.54 -5.66
CA LEU A 79 4.64 -0.57 -5.95
C LEU A 79 5.36 -1.64 -6.77
N LYS A 80 5.60 -2.82 -6.19
CA LYS A 80 6.20 -3.95 -6.95
C LYS A 80 5.33 -4.30 -8.14
N VAL A 81 5.95 -4.47 -9.32
CA VAL A 81 5.25 -4.85 -10.56
C VAL A 81 4.50 -6.18 -10.39
N GLU A 82 5.11 -7.15 -9.71
CA GLU A 82 4.47 -8.44 -9.40
C GLU A 82 3.24 -8.28 -8.49
N LYS A 83 3.31 -7.38 -7.48
CA LYS A 83 2.19 -7.06 -6.59
C LYS A 83 1.05 -6.39 -7.36
N HIS A 84 1.37 -5.41 -8.19
CA HIS A 84 0.40 -4.73 -9.06
C HIS A 84 -0.38 -5.73 -9.91
N GLY A 85 0.31 -6.65 -10.60
CA GLY A 85 -0.34 -7.71 -11.36
C GLY A 85 -1.23 -8.63 -10.52
N ALA A 86 -0.81 -8.96 -9.29
CA ALA A 86 -1.63 -9.76 -8.38
C ALA A 86 -2.88 -8.99 -7.90
N LEU A 87 -2.77 -7.69 -7.62
CA LEU A 87 -3.91 -6.85 -7.24
C LEU A 87 -4.94 -6.73 -8.36
N HIS A 88 -4.52 -6.70 -9.63
CA HIS A 88 -5.45 -6.76 -10.77
C HIS A 88 -6.26 -8.06 -10.78
N TRP A 89 -5.63 -9.19 -10.50
CA TRP A 89 -6.37 -10.45 -10.39
C TRP A 89 -7.42 -10.41 -9.28
N TRP A 90 -7.10 -9.78 -8.14
CA TRP A 90 -8.08 -9.58 -7.05
C TRP A 90 -9.18 -8.59 -7.45
N ASN A 91 -8.84 -7.54 -8.20
CA ASN A 91 -9.80 -6.54 -8.69
C ASN A 91 -10.83 -7.12 -9.68
N ASP A 92 -10.48 -8.19 -10.39
CA ASP A 92 -11.43 -8.94 -11.23
C ASP A 92 -12.50 -9.69 -10.39
N LEU A 93 -12.18 -10.02 -9.15
CA LEU A 93 -13.11 -10.68 -8.24
C LEU A 93 -13.96 -9.65 -7.48
N HIS A 94 -13.35 -8.58 -7.02
CA HIS A 94 -13.98 -7.52 -6.23
C HIS A 94 -13.10 -6.27 -6.25
N PRO A 95 -13.65 -5.06 -6.37
CA PRO A 95 -12.85 -3.85 -6.48
C PRO A 95 -11.74 -3.76 -5.43
N VAL A 96 -10.56 -3.31 -5.84
CA VAL A 96 -9.41 -3.10 -4.97
C VAL A 96 -9.08 -1.62 -4.90
N ASP A 97 -9.02 -1.09 -3.70
CA ASP A 97 -8.45 0.23 -3.41
C ASP A 97 -7.10 0.06 -2.67
N LEU A 98 -6.23 1.05 -2.81
CA LEU A 98 -5.01 1.17 -2.04
C LEU A 98 -5.15 2.28 -1.02
N TRP A 99 -4.87 1.94 0.24
CA TRP A 99 -4.62 2.92 1.29
C TRP A 99 -3.13 3.25 1.30
N VAL A 100 -2.80 4.46 0.90
CA VAL A 100 -1.42 4.95 0.80
C VAL A 100 -1.14 5.93 1.94
N LEU A 101 -0.22 5.57 2.83
CA LEU A 101 0.16 6.39 3.98
C LEU A 101 1.47 7.14 3.71
N ASP A 102 1.42 8.46 3.81
CA ASP A 102 2.57 9.35 3.96
C ASP A 102 2.71 9.74 5.43
N SER A 103 3.41 8.92 6.19
CA SER A 103 3.62 9.17 7.63
C SER A 103 4.49 10.37 7.93
N HIS A 104 5.24 10.88 6.95
CA HIS A 104 6.10 12.04 7.10
C HIS A 104 5.30 13.36 7.12
N HIS A 105 4.23 13.42 6.35
CA HIS A 105 3.33 14.59 6.27
C HIS A 105 1.97 14.34 6.93
N ASP A 106 1.83 13.26 7.69
CA ASP A 106 0.61 12.91 8.40
C ASP A 106 -0.65 12.92 7.51
N ARG A 107 -0.53 12.38 6.31
CA ARG A 107 -1.61 12.28 5.34
C ARG A 107 -1.72 10.87 4.78
N ALA A 108 -2.93 10.50 4.40
CA ALA A 108 -3.19 9.26 3.69
C ALA A 108 -4.17 9.51 2.55
N CYS A 109 -4.20 8.62 1.58
CA CYS A 109 -5.25 8.63 0.57
C CYS A 109 -5.77 7.22 0.30
N LEU A 110 -7.04 7.14 -0.06
CA LEU A 110 -7.67 5.94 -0.58
C LEU A 110 -7.85 6.14 -2.09
N ILE A 111 -7.15 5.34 -2.89
CA ILE A 111 -7.16 5.41 -4.35
C ILE A 111 -7.56 4.07 -4.94
N SER A 112 -8.46 4.04 -5.92
CA SER A 112 -8.79 2.81 -6.62
C SER A 112 -7.62 2.31 -7.47
N LEU A 113 -7.52 0.99 -7.64
CA LEU A 113 -6.47 0.40 -8.49
C LEU A 113 -6.52 0.97 -9.92
N LEU A 114 -7.73 1.22 -10.46
CA LEU A 114 -7.89 1.78 -11.80
C LEU A 114 -7.39 3.23 -11.88
N ALA A 115 -7.66 4.06 -10.86
CA ALA A 115 -7.13 5.42 -10.83
C ALA A 115 -5.59 5.41 -10.64
N LEU A 116 -5.06 4.46 -9.89
CA LEU A 116 -3.61 4.26 -9.79
C LEU A 116 -3.00 3.92 -11.16
N ASP A 117 -3.65 3.06 -11.95
CA ASP A 117 -3.18 2.69 -13.30
C ASP A 117 -3.05 3.92 -14.22
N GLU A 118 -3.97 4.88 -14.09
CA GLU A 118 -3.89 6.13 -14.84
C GLU A 118 -2.63 6.93 -14.44
N LEU A 119 -2.28 6.95 -13.14
CA LEU A 119 -1.07 7.60 -12.66
C LEU A 119 0.22 6.95 -13.16
N LEU A 120 0.22 5.65 -13.47
CA LEU A 120 1.40 4.98 -14.02
C LEU A 120 1.81 5.53 -15.39
N ASN A 121 0.96 6.29 -16.07
CA ASN A 121 1.27 6.99 -17.33
C ASN A 121 1.88 8.38 -17.12
N ASP A 122 1.98 8.87 -15.86
CA ASP A 122 2.62 10.15 -15.57
C ASP A 122 4.11 10.10 -15.94
N PRO A 123 4.65 11.14 -16.61
CA PRO A 123 6.05 11.15 -17.04
C PRO A 123 7.06 11.11 -15.88
N ASN A 124 6.65 11.43 -14.65
CA ASN A 124 7.49 11.37 -13.46
C ASN A 124 7.49 9.97 -12.80
N VAL A 125 6.64 9.05 -13.25
CA VAL A 125 6.65 7.67 -12.79
C VAL A 125 7.68 6.87 -13.57
N THR A 126 8.55 6.17 -12.87
CA THR A 126 9.60 5.34 -13.47
C THR A 126 9.49 3.89 -13.03
N ILE A 127 10.07 2.98 -13.80
CA ILE A 127 10.24 1.59 -13.39
C ILE A 127 11.69 1.43 -12.94
N GLU A 128 11.86 1.00 -11.71
CA GLU A 128 13.15 0.77 -11.07
C GLU A 128 13.25 -0.67 -10.55
N SER A 129 14.40 -1.03 -10.00
CA SER A 129 14.60 -2.36 -9.41
C SER A 129 15.16 -2.25 -8.00
N PHE A 130 14.66 -3.08 -7.10
CA PHE A 130 15.29 -3.30 -5.81
C PHE A 130 16.65 -4.00 -5.97
N PRO A 131 17.55 -3.92 -4.97
CA PRO A 131 18.84 -4.61 -5.02
C PRO A 131 18.74 -6.10 -5.31
N GLU A 132 17.68 -6.76 -4.89
CA GLU A 132 17.37 -8.17 -5.17
C GLU A 132 16.83 -8.43 -6.59
N GLY A 133 16.76 -7.39 -7.45
CA GLY A 133 16.37 -7.48 -8.85
C GLY A 133 14.85 -7.44 -9.14
N LYS A 134 14.02 -7.25 -8.13
CA LYS A 134 12.56 -7.12 -8.34
C LYS A 134 12.20 -5.72 -8.82
N ALA A 135 11.47 -5.65 -9.93
CA ALA A 135 11.00 -4.39 -10.49
C ALA A 135 9.85 -3.78 -9.67
N TYR A 136 9.82 -2.44 -9.61
CA TYR A 136 8.74 -1.68 -9.02
C TYR A 136 8.47 -0.38 -9.78
N PHE A 137 7.24 0.08 -9.72
CA PHE A 137 6.87 1.44 -10.11
C PHE A 137 7.30 2.39 -9.00
N ALA A 138 8.12 3.37 -9.33
CA ALA A 138 8.51 4.46 -8.45
C ALA A 138 7.59 5.65 -8.73
N ILE A 139 6.63 5.88 -7.85
CA ILE A 139 5.59 6.91 -8.00
C ILE A 139 5.88 8.02 -7.00
N PRO A 140 6.20 9.25 -7.44
CA PRO A 140 6.38 10.37 -6.53
C PRO A 140 5.12 10.65 -5.71
N ALA A 141 5.27 11.01 -4.44
CA ALA A 141 4.15 11.31 -3.54
C ALA A 141 3.20 12.36 -4.12
N ASP A 142 3.74 13.40 -4.75
CA ASP A 142 2.95 14.48 -5.34
C ASP A 142 2.03 13.98 -6.47
N VAL A 143 2.46 13.00 -7.26
CA VAL A 143 1.62 12.38 -8.29
C VAL A 143 0.40 11.71 -7.65
N ILE A 144 0.58 11.02 -6.53
CA ILE A 144 -0.53 10.36 -5.84
C ILE A 144 -1.47 11.38 -5.19
N PHE A 145 -0.94 12.32 -4.42
CA PHE A 145 -1.76 13.20 -3.58
C PHE A 145 -2.35 14.40 -4.33
N GLU A 146 -1.76 14.84 -5.44
CA GLU A 146 -2.20 16.02 -6.17
C GLU A 146 -3.00 15.71 -7.44
N GLN A 147 -2.79 14.56 -8.08
CA GLN A 147 -3.37 14.25 -9.39
C GLN A 147 -4.45 13.16 -9.37
N SER A 148 -4.55 12.42 -8.30
CA SER A 148 -5.26 11.14 -8.33
C SER A 148 -6.78 11.24 -8.24
N GLY A 149 -7.39 12.38 -7.96
CA GLY A 149 -8.80 12.39 -7.54
C GLY A 149 -9.06 11.50 -6.31
N ALA A 150 -8.00 11.05 -5.64
CA ALA A 150 -8.07 10.19 -4.47
C ALA A 150 -8.69 10.92 -3.28
N ARG A 151 -9.37 10.17 -2.44
CA ARG A 151 -9.87 10.72 -1.19
C ARG A 151 -8.72 10.90 -0.21
N ILE A 152 -8.29 12.14 0.01
CA ILE A 152 -7.27 12.48 1.01
C ILE A 152 -7.89 12.44 2.41
N CYS A 153 -7.19 11.81 3.34
CA CYS A 153 -7.59 11.66 4.74
C CYS A 153 -6.43 12.14 5.64
N ASN A 154 -6.74 12.67 6.81
CA ASN A 154 -5.72 12.85 7.85
C ASN A 154 -5.37 11.47 8.42
N ALA A 155 -4.10 11.19 8.60
CA ALA A 155 -3.64 9.89 9.09
C ALA A 155 -3.72 9.80 10.62
N THR A 156 -3.66 10.93 11.33
CA THR A 156 -3.83 11.00 12.78
C THR A 156 -5.22 11.52 13.16
N PRO A 157 -5.83 10.99 14.23
CA PRO A 157 -7.05 11.56 14.82
C PRO A 157 -6.79 12.99 15.28
N SER A 158 -7.69 13.91 14.92
CA SER A 158 -7.72 15.27 15.46
C SER A 158 -8.18 15.27 16.90
#